data_d21d742a3406717cb188121b4162ec60
#
_entry.id   d21d742a3406717cb188121b4162ec60
#
_cell.length_a   1.000
_cell.length_b   1.000
_cell.length_c   1.000
_cell.angle_alpha   90.00
_cell.angle_beta   90.00
_cell.angle_gamma   90.00
#
_symmetry.space_group_name_H-M   'P 1'
#
loop_
_entity.id
_entity.type
_entity.pdbx_description
1 polymer ?
#
loop_
_entity_poly.entity_id
_entity_poly.type
_entity_poly.pdbx_seq_one_letter_code
_entity_poly.pdbx_strand_id
1 'polypeptide(L)'
;IFFTIEQSDNLLSATMTVPEQGVKGMPIDSVSFDGFNLYLGIKNIQMEYKGFMVMNSFTGNFIQYGVSFPMALTRGEIPVAKRPQEPSKPYPYREEEVIFHNNKAGINLSGTLTIPSGNAPFPALILISGSGYQDRNEELMGHKPFLVIADALTRSGIAVLRYDDRGVGSSEGSTSGNTTE
;
A
#
# COMPACT_ATOMS: atom_id res chain seq x y z
N ILE A 1 12.38 -5.76 -8.78
CA ILE A 1 12.20 -6.78 -7.73
C ILE A 1 13.31 -6.61 -6.71
N PHE A 2 12.96 -6.72 -5.41
CA PHE A 2 13.89 -6.63 -4.29
C PHE A 2 13.70 -7.85 -3.40
N PHE A 3 14.80 -8.42 -2.94
CA PHE A 3 14.81 -9.48 -1.96
C PHE A 3 15.49 -8.98 -0.69
N THR A 4 14.79 -9.03 0.45
CA THR A 4 15.37 -8.81 1.77
C THR A 4 15.70 -10.15 2.37
N ILE A 5 16.98 -10.42 2.63
CA ILE A 5 17.47 -11.68 3.18
C ILE A 5 18.03 -11.39 4.58
N GLU A 6 17.53 -12.11 5.56
CA GLU A 6 17.91 -11.99 6.97
C GLU A 6 18.46 -13.31 7.48
N GLN A 7 19.40 -13.25 8.40
CA GLN A 7 19.94 -14.41 9.08
C GLN A 7 19.71 -14.26 10.59
N SER A 8 19.07 -15.26 11.18
CA SER A 8 18.87 -15.36 12.62
C SER A 8 19.20 -16.80 13.04
N ASP A 9 20.06 -16.97 14.03
CA ASP A 9 20.44 -18.26 14.62
C ASP A 9 20.78 -19.37 13.59
N ASN A 10 21.56 -19.05 12.57
CA ASN A 10 21.91 -19.90 11.43
C ASN A 10 20.75 -20.27 10.47
N LEU A 11 19.57 -19.69 10.66
CA LEU A 11 18.45 -19.81 9.71
C LEU A 11 18.40 -18.59 8.80
N LEU A 12 18.22 -18.84 7.51
CA LEU A 12 17.98 -17.80 6.53
C LEU A 12 16.48 -17.65 6.31
N SER A 13 16.01 -16.42 6.33
CA SER A 13 14.67 -16.03 5.89
C SER A 13 14.78 -14.96 4.83
N ALA A 14 13.79 -14.87 3.96
CA ALA A 14 13.75 -13.81 2.97
C ALA A 14 12.32 -13.39 2.64
N THR A 15 12.21 -12.15 2.17
CA THR A 15 10.97 -11.61 1.62
C THR A 15 11.22 -10.98 0.25
N MET A 16 10.20 -10.97 -0.59
CA MET A 16 10.20 -10.33 -1.90
C MET A 16 9.33 -9.08 -1.88
N THR A 17 9.84 -8.01 -2.47
CA THR A 17 9.10 -6.76 -2.68
C THR A 17 9.20 -6.36 -4.14
N VAL A 18 8.04 -6.07 -4.76
CA VAL A 18 7.92 -5.57 -6.14
C VAL A 18 7.06 -4.32 -6.12
N PRO A 19 7.67 -3.13 -5.92
CA PRO A 19 6.93 -1.88 -5.73
C PRO A 19 5.96 -1.56 -6.89
N GLU A 20 6.36 -1.87 -8.13
CA GLU A 20 5.58 -1.63 -9.34
C GLU A 20 4.30 -2.49 -9.40
N GLN A 21 4.26 -3.59 -8.65
CA GLN A 21 3.12 -4.51 -8.58
C GLN A 21 2.41 -4.44 -7.21
N GLY A 22 2.79 -3.50 -6.34
CA GLY A 22 2.24 -3.37 -5.00
C GLY A 22 2.58 -4.52 -4.04
N VAL A 23 3.48 -5.43 -4.43
CA VAL A 23 3.92 -6.53 -3.57
C VAL A 23 4.92 -6.00 -2.56
N LYS A 24 4.63 -6.18 -1.26
CA LYS A 24 5.49 -5.72 -0.17
C LYS A 24 5.71 -6.83 0.85
N GLY A 25 6.96 -7.24 1.00
CA GLY A 25 7.34 -8.20 2.04
C GLY A 25 6.72 -9.59 1.88
N MET A 26 6.48 -10.06 0.65
CA MET A 26 5.95 -11.41 0.40
C MET A 26 6.97 -12.46 0.90
N PRO A 27 6.57 -13.37 1.79
CA PRO A 27 7.47 -14.38 2.31
C PRO A 27 8.00 -15.30 1.22
N ILE A 28 9.27 -15.69 1.33
CA ILE A 28 9.92 -16.69 0.48
C ILE A 28 9.89 -18.04 1.21
N ASP A 29 9.31 -19.06 0.58
CA ASP A 29 9.10 -20.38 1.20
C ASP A 29 10.40 -21.16 1.39
N SER A 30 11.38 -20.96 0.53
CA SER A 30 12.63 -21.68 0.54
C SER A 30 13.79 -20.75 0.25
N VAL A 31 14.74 -20.69 1.20
CA VAL A 31 15.96 -19.88 1.10
C VAL A 31 17.16 -20.77 1.41
N SER A 32 18.15 -20.76 0.54
CA SER A 32 19.44 -21.38 0.85
C SER A 32 20.61 -20.59 0.27
N PHE A 33 21.70 -20.55 1.01
CA PHE A 33 22.97 -19.99 0.58
C PHE A 33 24.12 -20.81 1.15
N ASP A 34 24.98 -21.33 0.30
CA ASP A 34 26.10 -22.19 0.65
C ASP A 34 27.45 -21.45 0.73
N GLY A 35 27.41 -20.12 0.69
CA GLY A 35 28.60 -19.26 0.61
C GLY A 35 28.92 -18.82 -0.82
N PHE A 36 28.34 -19.46 -1.82
CA PHE A 36 28.54 -19.14 -3.23
C PHE A 36 27.21 -19.12 -4.01
N ASN A 37 26.37 -20.14 -3.84
CA ASN A 37 25.09 -20.24 -4.55
C ASN A 37 23.94 -19.74 -3.68
N LEU A 38 23.07 -18.92 -4.26
CA LEU A 38 21.82 -18.43 -3.65
C LEU A 38 20.63 -19.07 -4.36
N TYR A 39 19.74 -19.66 -3.58
CA TYR A 39 18.44 -20.13 -4.03
C TYR A 39 17.33 -19.44 -3.23
N LEU A 40 16.31 -18.94 -3.95
CA LEU A 40 15.08 -18.38 -3.38
C LEU A 40 13.90 -19.01 -4.12
N GLY A 41 12.86 -19.46 -3.40
CA GLY A 41 11.68 -20.08 -4.02
C GLY A 41 10.36 -19.72 -3.34
N ILE A 42 9.34 -19.42 -4.15
CA ILE A 42 7.94 -19.20 -3.72
C ILE A 42 7.03 -20.14 -4.52
N LYS A 43 6.42 -21.11 -3.83
CA LYS A 43 5.69 -22.21 -4.48
C LYS A 43 4.37 -21.77 -5.12
N ASN A 44 3.59 -20.96 -4.41
CA ASN A 44 2.25 -20.54 -4.85
C ASN A 44 2.24 -19.73 -6.15
N ILE A 45 3.32 -19.01 -6.45
CA ILE A 45 3.50 -18.25 -7.70
C ILE A 45 4.55 -18.87 -8.61
N GLN A 46 4.99 -20.11 -8.34
CA GLN A 46 5.99 -20.85 -9.10
C GLN A 46 7.23 -20.01 -9.45
N MET A 47 7.71 -19.26 -8.45
CA MET A 47 8.88 -18.39 -8.58
C MET A 47 10.11 -19.08 -8.00
N GLU A 48 11.21 -19.03 -8.74
CA GLU A 48 12.54 -19.42 -8.28
C GLU A 48 13.58 -18.38 -8.72
N TYR A 49 14.55 -18.14 -7.86
CA TYR A 49 15.81 -17.49 -8.25
C TYR A 49 16.96 -18.44 -7.96
N LYS A 50 17.83 -18.67 -8.95
CA LYS A 50 19.04 -19.48 -8.83
C LYS A 50 20.21 -18.64 -9.33
N GLY A 51 21.10 -18.27 -8.42
CA GLY A 51 22.24 -17.43 -8.77
C GLY A 51 23.49 -17.82 -7.99
N PHE A 52 24.63 -17.38 -8.48
CA PHE A 52 25.91 -17.55 -7.82
C PHE A 52 26.59 -16.20 -7.62
N MET A 53 27.44 -16.15 -6.58
CA MET A 53 28.14 -14.93 -6.19
C MET A 53 29.25 -14.58 -7.17
N VAL A 54 29.24 -13.33 -7.62
CA VAL A 54 30.32 -12.72 -8.41
C VAL A 54 30.67 -11.40 -7.74
N MET A 55 31.86 -11.32 -7.15
CA MET A 55 32.26 -10.16 -6.35
C MET A 55 31.26 -9.83 -5.24
N ASN A 56 30.49 -8.74 -5.38
CA ASN A 56 29.51 -8.27 -4.41
C ASN A 56 28.06 -8.32 -4.95
N SER A 57 27.82 -9.19 -5.92
CA SER A 57 26.53 -9.38 -6.57
C SER A 57 26.24 -10.85 -6.80
N PHE A 58 24.99 -11.20 -7.09
CA PHE A 58 24.63 -12.53 -7.58
C PHE A 58 24.24 -12.43 -9.04
N THR A 59 24.77 -13.32 -9.87
CA THR A 59 24.38 -13.50 -11.26
C THR A 59 23.63 -14.81 -11.37
N GLY A 60 22.48 -14.81 -12.02
CA GLY A 60 21.64 -15.99 -12.08
C GLY A 60 20.41 -15.81 -12.96
N ASN A 61 19.41 -16.64 -12.69
CA ASN A 61 18.16 -16.65 -13.39
C ASN A 61 16.99 -16.52 -12.42
N PHE A 62 16.06 -15.64 -12.76
CA PHE A 62 14.73 -15.57 -12.20
C PHE A 62 13.81 -16.44 -13.08
N ILE A 63 13.11 -17.38 -12.46
CA ILE A 63 12.25 -18.33 -13.15
C ILE A 63 10.85 -18.14 -12.60
N GLN A 64 9.87 -17.95 -13.46
CA GLN A 64 8.47 -17.88 -13.07
C GLN A 64 7.59 -18.60 -14.09
N TYR A 65 6.71 -19.49 -13.61
CA TYR A 65 5.86 -20.34 -14.43
C TYR A 65 6.62 -21.08 -15.55
N GLY A 66 7.86 -21.52 -15.23
CA GLY A 66 8.73 -22.22 -16.18
C GLY A 66 9.49 -21.32 -17.17
N VAL A 67 9.22 -20.02 -17.18
CA VAL A 67 9.96 -19.06 -18.03
C VAL A 67 11.14 -18.52 -17.25
N SER A 68 12.33 -18.57 -17.87
CA SER A 68 13.60 -18.15 -17.24
C SER A 68 14.09 -16.82 -17.81
N PHE A 69 14.45 -15.91 -16.91
CA PHE A 69 15.00 -14.60 -17.24
C PHE A 69 16.37 -14.42 -16.57
N PRO A 70 17.42 -14.03 -17.30
CA PRO A 70 18.68 -13.65 -16.68
C PRO A 70 18.46 -12.47 -15.71
N MET A 71 18.98 -12.58 -14.48
CA MET A 71 18.83 -11.54 -13.47
C MET A 71 20.07 -11.46 -12.59
N ALA A 72 20.65 -10.27 -12.50
CA ALA A 72 21.68 -9.97 -11.52
C ALA A 72 21.07 -9.28 -10.29
N LEU A 73 21.47 -9.70 -9.10
CA LEU A 73 21.09 -9.04 -7.85
C LEU A 73 22.30 -8.29 -7.30
N THR A 74 22.11 -7.02 -7.05
CA THR A 74 23.11 -6.15 -6.40
C THR A 74 22.55 -5.67 -5.07
N ARG A 75 23.43 -5.33 -4.14
CA ARG A 75 23.00 -4.68 -2.89
C ARG A 75 22.43 -3.30 -3.20
N GLY A 76 21.33 -2.97 -2.57
CA GLY A 76 20.65 -1.68 -2.74
C GLY A 76 19.51 -1.52 -1.73
N GLU A 77 18.93 -0.35 -1.71
CA GLU A 77 17.75 -0.06 -0.91
C GLU A 77 16.51 -0.15 -1.79
N ILE A 78 15.38 -0.56 -1.18
CA ILE A 78 14.10 -0.54 -1.86
C ILE A 78 13.72 0.94 -2.09
N PRO A 79 13.58 1.40 -3.34
CA PRO A 79 13.24 2.79 -3.58
C PRO A 79 11.86 3.09 -3.02
N VAL A 80 11.78 4.13 -2.23
CA VAL A 80 10.48 4.70 -1.82
C VAL A 80 9.91 5.43 -3.03
N ALA A 81 8.76 4.98 -3.52
CA ALA A 81 8.08 5.66 -4.62
C ALA A 81 7.80 7.11 -4.24
N LYS A 82 8.42 8.05 -4.94
CA LYS A 82 8.13 9.47 -4.75
C LYS A 82 6.76 9.76 -5.31
N ARG A 83 5.90 10.34 -4.48
CA ARG A 83 4.54 10.75 -4.85
C ARG A 83 4.39 12.25 -4.67
N PRO A 84 4.93 13.05 -5.60
CA PRO A 84 4.98 14.51 -5.45
C PRO A 84 3.60 15.16 -5.39
N GLN A 85 2.56 14.48 -5.84
CA GLN A 85 1.17 14.94 -5.76
C GLN A 85 0.55 14.74 -4.38
N GLU A 86 1.09 13.86 -3.52
CA GLU A 86 0.55 13.68 -2.17
C GLU A 86 0.89 14.90 -1.30
N PRO A 87 -0.11 15.52 -0.68
CA PRO A 87 0.11 16.68 0.15
C PRO A 87 0.85 16.32 1.43
N SER A 88 1.72 17.23 1.88
CA SER A 88 2.46 17.09 3.13
C SER A 88 2.01 18.13 4.14
N LYS A 89 2.00 17.74 5.42
CA LYS A 89 1.69 18.65 6.54
C LYS A 89 2.84 19.65 6.78
N PRO A 90 2.55 20.88 7.26
CA PRO A 90 1.23 21.38 7.63
C PRO A 90 0.39 21.80 6.41
N TYR A 91 -0.91 21.49 6.46
CA TYR A 91 -1.83 21.92 5.41
C TYR A 91 -2.26 23.38 5.59
N PRO A 92 -2.59 24.12 4.52
CA PRO A 92 -3.09 25.50 4.61
C PRO A 92 -4.59 25.58 4.94
N TYR A 93 -5.19 24.47 5.35
CA TYR A 93 -6.59 24.31 5.69
C TYR A 93 -6.74 23.46 6.97
N ARG A 94 -7.93 23.41 7.54
CA ARG A 94 -8.22 22.63 8.75
C ARG A 94 -8.61 21.20 8.39
N GLU A 95 -8.11 20.23 9.14
CA GLU A 95 -8.55 18.83 9.14
C GLU A 95 -9.26 18.51 10.45
N GLU A 96 -10.40 17.84 10.36
CA GLU A 96 -11.15 17.35 11.52
C GLU A 96 -11.50 15.87 11.32
N GLU A 97 -11.22 15.05 12.33
CA GLU A 97 -11.76 13.70 12.40
C GLU A 97 -13.24 13.80 12.80
N VAL A 98 -14.07 13.14 12.01
CA VAL A 98 -15.52 13.15 12.22
C VAL A 98 -16.06 11.73 12.31
N ILE A 99 -17.10 11.58 13.14
CA ILE A 99 -17.88 10.34 13.25
C ILE A 99 -19.31 10.69 12.92
N PHE A 100 -19.94 9.91 12.06
CA PHE A 100 -21.34 10.09 11.73
C PHE A 100 -22.09 8.76 11.74
N HIS A 101 -23.35 8.81 12.15
CA HIS A 101 -24.18 7.61 12.35
C HIS A 101 -24.93 7.25 11.06
N ASN A 102 -24.81 5.98 10.65
CA ASN A 102 -25.66 5.41 9.61
C ASN A 102 -26.88 4.77 10.27
N ASN A 103 -28.00 5.49 10.28
CA ASN A 103 -29.24 5.05 10.93
C ASN A 103 -29.79 3.74 10.35
N LYS A 104 -29.63 3.49 9.05
CA LYS A 104 -30.12 2.27 8.39
C LYS A 104 -29.36 1.03 8.85
N ALA A 105 -28.08 1.17 9.04
CA ALA A 105 -27.18 0.06 9.44
C ALA A 105 -26.92 -0.01 10.95
N GLY A 106 -27.27 1.04 11.71
CA GLY A 106 -27.03 1.12 13.16
C GLY A 106 -25.55 1.15 13.53
N ILE A 107 -24.70 1.74 12.71
CA ILE A 107 -23.26 1.80 12.90
C ILE A 107 -22.72 3.22 12.76
N ASN A 108 -21.58 3.48 13.38
CA ASN A 108 -20.83 4.71 13.21
C ASN A 108 -19.78 4.56 12.11
N LEU A 109 -19.70 5.54 11.22
CA LEU A 109 -18.66 5.64 10.21
C LEU A 109 -17.71 6.77 10.60
N SER A 110 -16.42 6.54 10.39
CA SER A 110 -15.35 7.47 10.69
C SER A 110 -14.79 8.08 9.42
N GLY A 111 -14.49 9.37 9.46
CA GLY A 111 -13.96 10.08 8.30
C GLY A 111 -13.10 11.27 8.70
N THR A 112 -12.51 11.89 7.69
CA THR A 112 -11.78 13.15 7.80
C THR A 112 -12.48 14.21 6.97
N LEU A 113 -12.86 15.30 7.61
CA LEU A 113 -13.40 16.50 6.99
C LEU A 113 -12.28 17.52 6.83
N THR A 114 -12.00 17.93 5.59
CA THR A 114 -11.10 19.04 5.30
C THR A 114 -11.91 20.30 5.03
N ILE A 115 -11.53 21.42 5.66
CA ILE A 115 -12.30 22.66 5.66
C ILE A 115 -11.38 23.79 5.18
N PRO A 116 -11.77 24.52 4.13
CA PRO A 116 -10.98 25.64 3.62
C PRO A 116 -10.74 26.73 4.68
N SER A 117 -9.66 27.47 4.51
CA SER A 117 -9.44 28.69 5.30
C SER A 117 -10.40 29.81 4.85
N GLY A 118 -10.86 30.64 5.79
CA GLY A 118 -11.77 31.74 5.51
C GLY A 118 -13.11 31.63 6.27
N ASN A 119 -14.10 32.35 5.78
CA ASN A 119 -15.40 32.42 6.43
C ASN A 119 -16.41 31.49 5.76
N ALA A 120 -17.08 30.67 6.57
CA ALA A 120 -18.20 29.83 6.14
C ALA A 120 -19.40 30.70 5.66
N PRO A 121 -20.32 30.16 4.85
CA PRO A 121 -20.40 28.75 4.42
C PRO A 121 -19.50 28.42 3.24
N PHE A 122 -18.99 27.17 3.21
CA PHE A 122 -18.25 26.64 2.07
C PHE A 122 -19.11 25.64 1.29
N PRO A 123 -18.99 25.55 -0.04
CA PRO A 123 -19.48 24.38 -0.75
C PRO A 123 -18.82 23.13 -0.20
N ALA A 124 -19.56 22.03 -0.16
CA ALA A 124 -19.06 20.78 0.40
C ALA A 124 -19.27 19.60 -0.56
N LEU A 125 -18.35 18.65 -0.50
CA LEU A 125 -18.34 17.45 -1.32
C LEU A 125 -17.98 16.23 -0.45
N ILE A 126 -18.57 15.08 -0.79
CA ILE A 126 -18.24 13.79 -0.19
C ILE A 126 -17.59 12.94 -1.28
N LEU A 127 -16.41 12.39 -0.98
CA LEU A 127 -15.79 11.36 -1.82
C LEU A 127 -16.32 10.00 -1.39
N ILE A 128 -16.92 9.29 -2.34
CA ILE A 128 -17.46 7.95 -2.15
C ILE A 128 -16.52 6.97 -2.84
N SER A 129 -16.05 5.97 -2.10
CA SER A 129 -15.16 4.93 -2.57
C SER A 129 -15.78 4.06 -3.67
N GLY A 130 -14.92 3.38 -4.44
CA GLY A 130 -15.32 2.37 -5.42
C GLY A 130 -15.76 1.06 -4.77
N SER A 131 -15.84 0.01 -5.58
CA SER A 131 -16.19 -1.33 -5.10
C SER A 131 -15.09 -1.92 -4.23
N GLY A 132 -15.48 -2.61 -3.16
CA GLY A 132 -14.58 -3.29 -2.23
C GLY A 132 -14.54 -2.63 -0.87
N TYR A 133 -13.55 -2.97 -0.07
CA TYR A 133 -13.36 -2.46 1.28
C TYR A 133 -12.26 -1.39 1.24
N GLN A 134 -12.67 -0.14 1.15
CA GLN A 134 -11.75 0.98 0.95
C GLN A 134 -11.62 1.84 2.21
N ASP A 135 -10.41 2.29 2.48
CA ASP A 135 -10.17 3.33 3.46
C ASP A 135 -10.56 4.72 2.89
N ARG A 136 -10.62 5.71 3.75
CA ARG A 136 -10.93 7.10 3.40
C ARG A 136 -10.02 7.74 2.34
N ASN A 137 -8.88 7.14 2.05
CA ASN A 137 -7.93 7.60 1.04
C ASN A 137 -8.04 6.85 -0.27
N GLU A 138 -8.83 5.74 -0.29
CA GLU A 138 -8.86 4.76 -1.38
C GLU A 138 -7.42 4.30 -1.72
N GLU A 139 -6.66 3.95 -0.65
CA GLU A 139 -5.24 3.67 -0.76
C GLU A 139 -4.98 2.40 -1.58
N LEU A 140 -4.28 2.56 -2.70
CA LEU A 140 -3.85 1.46 -3.55
C LEU A 140 -2.36 1.58 -3.84
N MET A 141 -1.60 0.53 -3.54
CA MET A 141 -0.14 0.49 -3.77
C MET A 141 0.61 1.69 -3.14
N GLY A 142 0.14 2.14 -1.97
CA GLY A 142 0.68 3.31 -1.27
C GLY A 142 0.34 4.64 -1.92
N HIS A 143 -0.50 4.69 -2.95
CA HIS A 143 -1.08 5.93 -3.49
C HIS A 143 -2.43 6.21 -2.83
N LYS A 144 -2.67 7.48 -2.50
CA LYS A 144 -3.86 7.96 -1.77
C LYS A 144 -4.67 8.95 -2.60
N PRO A 145 -5.38 8.48 -3.65
CA PRO A 145 -6.04 9.37 -4.60
C PRO A 145 -7.05 10.31 -3.93
N PHE A 146 -7.82 9.85 -2.95
CA PHE A 146 -8.79 10.71 -2.26
C PHE A 146 -8.12 11.77 -1.38
N LEU A 147 -6.95 11.50 -0.82
CA LEU A 147 -6.17 12.52 -0.12
C LEU A 147 -5.73 13.62 -1.08
N VAL A 148 -5.24 13.25 -2.27
CA VAL A 148 -4.80 14.21 -3.30
C VAL A 148 -5.95 15.05 -3.81
N ILE A 149 -7.10 14.43 -4.11
CA ILE A 149 -8.30 15.13 -4.59
C ILE A 149 -8.83 16.08 -3.51
N ALA A 150 -8.90 15.61 -2.26
CA ALA A 150 -9.38 16.43 -1.15
C ALA A 150 -8.49 17.64 -0.89
N ASP A 151 -7.16 17.48 -0.93
CA ASP A 151 -6.23 18.60 -0.80
C ASP A 151 -6.45 19.65 -1.91
N ALA A 152 -6.53 19.22 -3.17
CA ALA A 152 -6.73 20.11 -4.30
C ALA A 152 -8.06 20.89 -4.20
N LEU A 153 -9.16 20.20 -3.87
CA LEU A 153 -10.48 20.80 -3.72
C LEU A 153 -10.54 21.74 -2.51
N THR A 154 -9.94 21.34 -1.39
CA THR A 154 -9.96 22.17 -0.17
C THR A 154 -9.16 23.45 -0.35
N ARG A 155 -8.02 23.39 -1.03
CA ARG A 155 -7.25 24.58 -1.44
C ARG A 155 -8.05 25.49 -2.40
N SER A 156 -8.98 24.91 -3.15
CA SER A 156 -9.87 25.65 -4.08
C SER A 156 -11.16 26.17 -3.41
N GLY A 157 -11.28 26.05 -2.07
CA GLY A 157 -12.40 26.59 -1.31
C GLY A 157 -13.60 25.66 -1.12
N ILE A 158 -13.43 24.35 -1.33
CA ILE A 158 -14.48 23.33 -1.19
C ILE A 158 -14.16 22.45 0.04
N ALA A 159 -15.08 22.34 0.98
CA ALA A 159 -14.94 21.39 2.08
C ALA A 159 -15.12 19.96 1.57
N VAL A 160 -14.29 19.02 2.02
CA VAL A 160 -14.33 17.64 1.52
C VAL A 160 -14.37 16.65 2.67
N LEU A 161 -15.38 15.76 2.65
CA LEU A 161 -15.47 14.60 3.52
C LEU A 161 -14.96 13.36 2.80
N ARG A 162 -14.01 12.68 3.43
CA ARG A 162 -13.54 11.32 3.08
C ARG A 162 -13.84 10.42 4.28
N TYR A 163 -14.31 9.21 4.06
CA TYR A 163 -14.65 8.30 5.16
C TYR A 163 -14.23 6.86 4.85
N ASP A 164 -14.00 6.10 5.91
CA ASP A 164 -13.70 4.68 5.82
C ASP A 164 -14.99 3.89 5.60
N ASP A 165 -14.95 2.91 4.71
CA ASP A 165 -16.08 2.00 4.51
C ASP A 165 -16.41 1.22 5.79
N ARG A 166 -17.59 0.63 5.83
CA ARG A 166 -18.02 -0.25 6.92
C ARG A 166 -16.98 -1.34 7.21
N GLY A 167 -16.55 -1.43 8.48
CA GLY A 167 -15.59 -2.42 8.93
C GLY A 167 -14.15 -2.19 8.46
N VAL A 168 -13.87 -1.00 7.93
CA VAL A 168 -12.53 -0.56 7.50
C VAL A 168 -12.05 0.57 8.39
N GLY A 169 -10.74 0.64 8.65
CA GLY A 169 -10.11 1.69 9.44
C GLY A 169 -10.75 1.85 10.81
N SER A 170 -11.35 3.02 11.06
CA SER A 170 -12.04 3.33 12.32
C SER A 170 -13.57 3.27 12.21
N SER A 171 -14.12 2.83 11.09
CA SER A 171 -15.56 2.63 10.91
C SER A 171 -16.02 1.32 11.52
N GLU A 172 -17.19 1.35 12.17
CA GLU A 172 -17.81 0.17 12.76
C GLU A 172 -18.41 -0.78 11.71
N GLY A 173 -18.78 -1.99 12.17
CA GLY A 173 -19.45 -3.01 11.37
C GLY A 173 -18.51 -4.09 10.87
N SER A 174 -18.99 -4.91 9.94
CA SER A 174 -18.24 -6.03 9.37
C SER A 174 -18.20 -5.91 7.85
N THR A 175 -17.09 -6.32 7.27
CA THR A 175 -16.93 -6.42 5.82
C THR A 175 -17.60 -7.67 5.25
N SER A 176 -17.92 -8.68 6.07
CA SER A 176 -18.58 -9.90 5.61
C SER A 176 -20.06 -9.69 5.31
N GLY A 177 -20.52 -10.14 4.14
CA GLY A 177 -21.94 -10.10 3.74
C GLY A 177 -22.44 -8.72 3.30
N ASN A 178 -21.57 -7.77 3.03
CA ASN A 178 -21.96 -6.49 2.50
C ASN A 178 -22.33 -6.60 1.02
N THR A 179 -23.50 -6.08 0.68
CA THR A 179 -23.93 -5.84 -0.68
C THR A 179 -23.96 -4.33 -0.95
N THR A 180 -23.97 -3.94 -2.19
CA THR A 180 -24.09 -2.54 -2.63
C THR A 180 -25.56 -2.05 -2.61
N GLU A 181 -26.48 -2.80 -2.00
CA GLU A 181 -27.90 -2.44 -1.86
C GLU A 181 -28.20 -1.66 -0.58
#